data_876b092133449253215c84bb1363f7f4
#
_entry.id   876b092133449253215c84bb1363f7f4
#
_cell.length_a   1.000
_cell.length_b   1.000
_cell.length_c   1.000
_cell.angle_alpha   90.00
_cell.angle_beta   90.00
_cell.angle_gamma   90.00
#
_symmetry.space_group_name_H-M   'P 1'
#
loop_
_entity.id
_entity.type
_entity.pdbx_description
1 polymer ?
#
loop_
_entity_poly.entity_id
_entity_poly.type
_entity_poly.pdbx_seq_one_letter_code
_entity_poly.pdbx_strand_id
1 'polypeptide(L)'
;LGTGEHQTVVACRRLGSAGNQSGIGYSCFAAWLDPPGTAAAHVRKYDYGQILLEVDALSGIETNARQIRDAIMAMPAEPAGPRLVLIGYSKGAPDILEAVVRYPEIRGRVAAVVSAAGAVRGSALANDADQHQAELLGHWPGAKCDKGDGGAVASLRPDVRNAWMAQNPLPPELRFYSLVTLPTPERISRIISKSYKDLGRIDWRNDSQVIYSDEMIPGSTLLGFLNADHWAIAVPLNRSHPAISRSLVDQNDYPREAMLEALLRFVEEDLDARALH
;
A
#
# COMPACT_ATOMS: atom_id res chain seq x y z
N LEU A 1 7.38 15.17 -3.42
CA LEU A 1 7.28 13.77 -3.03
C LEU A 1 7.86 13.68 -1.63
N GLY A 2 6.97 13.47 -0.65
CA GLY A 2 7.34 13.47 0.74
C GLY A 2 8.17 12.23 1.07
N THR A 3 9.19 12.47 1.85
CA THR A 3 9.83 11.59 2.83
C THR A 3 9.48 10.11 2.71
N GLY A 4 10.44 9.32 2.27
CA GLY A 4 10.56 7.85 2.43
C GLY A 4 9.30 7.08 2.75
N GLU A 5 8.31 7.12 1.86
CA GLU A 5 7.07 6.38 2.07
C GLU A 5 7.35 4.89 1.98
N HIS A 6 7.03 4.21 3.07
CA HIS A 6 7.09 2.77 3.12
C HIS A 6 6.16 2.19 2.08
N GLN A 7 6.71 1.43 1.17
CA GLN A 7 5.90 0.60 0.32
C GLN A 7 5.42 -0.57 1.17
N THR A 8 4.19 -0.48 1.61
CA THR A 8 3.59 -1.54 2.41
C THR A 8 2.77 -2.43 1.49
N VAL A 9 3.33 -3.59 1.16
CA VAL A 9 2.57 -4.70 0.62
C VAL A 9 2.31 -5.66 1.76
N VAL A 10 1.06 -5.84 2.09
CA VAL A 10 0.63 -6.73 3.17
C VAL A 10 -0.09 -7.91 2.55
N ALA A 11 0.31 -9.10 2.90
CA ALA A 11 -0.44 -10.31 2.61
C ALA A 11 -1.19 -10.74 3.87
N CYS A 12 -2.50 -10.86 3.80
CA CYS A 12 -3.34 -11.34 4.88
C CYS A 12 -4.02 -12.65 4.48
N ARG A 13 -4.17 -13.57 5.44
CA ARG A 13 -4.94 -14.80 5.25
C ARG A 13 -5.64 -15.15 6.55
N ARG A 14 -6.74 -15.90 6.47
CA ARG A 14 -7.35 -16.50 7.65
C ARG A 14 -6.40 -17.53 8.24
N LEU A 15 -6.21 -17.50 9.55
CA LEU A 15 -5.40 -18.50 10.25
C LEU A 15 -6.28 -19.73 10.46
N GLY A 16 -5.92 -20.84 9.85
CA GLY A 16 -6.43 -22.14 10.29
C GLY A 16 -5.96 -22.45 11.73
N SER A 17 -6.60 -23.38 12.40
CA SER A 17 -6.39 -23.74 13.82
C SER A 17 -4.99 -24.22 14.20
N ALA A 18 -3.99 -24.13 13.33
CA ALA A 18 -2.60 -24.46 13.62
C ALA A 18 -1.65 -23.58 12.78
N GLY A 19 -0.89 -22.72 13.42
CA GLY A 19 0.24 -22.07 12.76
C GLY A 19 0.64 -20.71 13.29
N ASN A 20 1.56 -20.71 14.23
CA ASN A 20 2.33 -19.55 14.63
C ASN A 20 3.38 -19.29 13.53
N GLN A 21 3.24 -18.24 12.72
CA GLN A 21 4.30 -17.83 11.80
C GLN A 21 4.63 -16.36 12.03
N SER A 22 5.87 -16.14 12.44
CA SER A 22 6.52 -14.85 12.54
C SER A 22 6.78 -14.33 11.12
N GLY A 23 6.26 -13.17 10.78
CA GLY A 23 6.59 -12.46 9.54
C GLY A 23 7.97 -11.82 9.67
N ILE A 24 8.77 -11.90 8.62
CA ILE A 24 10.09 -11.29 8.50
C ILE A 24 9.98 -10.09 7.55
N GLY A 25 10.53 -8.96 7.96
CA GLY A 25 11.02 -7.91 7.11
C GLY A 25 10.27 -6.58 7.04
N TYR A 26 11.04 -5.52 7.20
CA TYR A 26 10.64 -4.13 7.12
C TYR A 26 11.56 -3.34 6.19
N SER A 27 10.98 -2.41 5.39
CA SER A 27 11.77 -1.48 4.60
C SER A 27 12.26 -0.26 5.41
N CYS A 28 13.04 0.61 4.83
CA CYS A 28 13.92 1.65 5.36
C CYS A 28 13.64 2.35 6.72
N PHE A 29 12.37 2.49 7.12
CA PHE A 29 11.99 3.23 8.33
C PHE A 29 11.11 2.45 9.30
N ALA A 30 10.81 1.22 9.02
CA ALA A 30 9.82 0.46 9.77
C ALA A 30 10.18 0.28 11.24
N ALA A 31 11.44 -0.03 11.54
CA ALA A 31 11.91 -0.13 12.92
C ALA A 31 11.80 1.20 13.69
N TRP A 32 11.76 2.31 12.95
CA TRP A 32 11.62 3.65 13.51
C TRP A 32 10.16 4.10 13.63
N LEU A 33 9.26 3.61 12.77
CA LEU A 33 7.89 4.11 12.64
C LEU A 33 6.82 3.26 13.34
N ASP A 34 7.01 1.94 13.44
CA ASP A 34 6.00 1.05 14.03
C ASP A 34 6.60 0.20 15.16
N PRO A 35 6.09 0.29 16.40
CA PRO A 35 6.36 -0.76 17.39
C PRO A 35 5.89 -2.09 16.79
N PRO A 36 6.76 -3.09 16.70
CA PRO A 36 6.47 -4.30 15.95
C PRO A 36 5.15 -4.94 16.40
N GLY A 37 4.24 -5.11 15.49
CA GLY A 37 3.14 -6.04 15.62
C GLY A 37 1.79 -5.52 16.11
N THR A 38 1.54 -4.21 16.25
CA THR A 38 0.22 -3.72 16.71
C THR A 38 -0.91 -4.10 15.76
N ALA A 39 -0.76 -3.88 14.47
CA ALA A 39 -1.76 -4.26 13.48
C ALA A 39 -1.89 -5.78 13.36
N ALA A 40 -0.75 -6.50 13.32
CA ALA A 40 -0.73 -7.96 13.30
C ALA A 40 -1.37 -8.57 14.55
N ALA A 41 -1.09 -8.02 15.72
CA ALA A 41 -1.69 -8.46 16.98
C ALA A 41 -3.20 -8.18 17.03
N HIS A 42 -3.64 -7.07 16.43
CA HIS A 42 -5.05 -6.73 16.37
C HIS A 42 -5.82 -7.70 15.48
N VAL A 43 -5.40 -7.87 14.23
CA VAL A 43 -6.14 -8.72 13.27
C VAL A 43 -6.07 -10.20 13.64
N ARG A 44 -5.03 -10.64 14.37
CA ARG A 44 -4.93 -12.01 14.90
C ARG A 44 -6.06 -12.34 15.86
N LYS A 45 -6.63 -11.38 16.58
CA LYS A 45 -7.81 -11.58 17.47
C LYS A 45 -9.04 -12.01 16.69
N TYR A 46 -9.03 -11.80 15.39
CA TYR A 46 -10.11 -12.13 14.45
C TYR A 46 -9.68 -13.23 13.46
N ASP A 47 -8.69 -14.03 13.83
CA ASP A 47 -8.18 -15.16 13.05
C ASP A 47 -7.53 -14.78 11.70
N TYR A 48 -7.00 -13.57 11.56
CA TYR A 48 -6.21 -13.17 10.40
C TYR A 48 -4.70 -13.17 10.70
N GLY A 49 -3.92 -13.76 9.80
CA GLY A 49 -2.46 -13.62 9.79
C GLY A 49 -2.05 -12.47 8.87
N GLN A 50 -1.13 -11.65 9.32
CA GLN A 50 -0.52 -10.58 8.54
C GLN A 50 0.93 -10.93 8.24
N ILE A 51 1.33 -10.80 6.98
CA ILE A 51 2.70 -10.97 6.49
C ILE A 51 3.07 -9.69 5.74
N LEU A 52 4.16 -9.05 6.12
CA LEU A 52 4.70 -7.94 5.34
C LEU A 52 5.59 -8.52 4.23
N LEU A 53 5.33 -8.14 2.99
CA LEU A 53 6.17 -8.46 1.86
C LEU A 53 7.23 -7.36 1.73
N GLU A 54 8.49 -7.74 1.79
CA GLU A 54 9.60 -6.81 1.60
C GLU A 54 9.74 -6.46 0.13
N VAL A 55 9.74 -5.17 -0.16
CA VAL A 55 10.04 -4.61 -1.47
C VAL A 55 10.90 -3.37 -1.31
N ASP A 56 11.73 -3.10 -2.31
CA ASP A 56 12.65 -1.96 -2.27
C ASP A 56 11.91 -0.65 -2.47
N ALA A 57 11.98 0.24 -1.50
CA ALA A 57 11.29 1.54 -1.54
C ALA A 57 11.71 2.41 -2.74
N LEU A 58 12.96 2.32 -3.19
CA LEU A 58 13.54 3.11 -4.27
C LEU A 58 13.57 2.39 -5.62
N SER A 59 13.12 1.14 -5.68
CA SER A 59 13.05 0.39 -6.93
C SER A 59 11.79 0.66 -7.74
N GLY A 60 11.89 0.47 -9.04
CA GLY A 60 10.78 0.50 -9.98
C GLY A 60 9.76 -0.61 -9.73
N ILE A 61 8.56 -0.44 -10.31
CA ILE A 61 7.43 -1.36 -10.13
C ILE A 61 7.78 -2.78 -10.60
N GLU A 62 8.52 -2.94 -11.70
CA GLU A 62 8.89 -4.27 -12.21
C GLU A 62 9.80 -5.06 -11.25
N THR A 63 10.76 -4.39 -10.63
CA THR A 63 11.66 -4.99 -9.65
C THR A 63 10.88 -5.43 -8.42
N ASN A 64 10.00 -4.57 -7.90
CA ASN A 64 9.17 -4.89 -6.74
C ASN A 64 8.15 -6.00 -7.04
N ALA A 65 7.57 -6.00 -8.23
CA ALA A 65 6.66 -7.08 -8.66
C ALA A 65 7.35 -8.45 -8.64
N ARG A 66 8.63 -8.51 -9.02
CA ARG A 66 9.44 -9.74 -8.93
C ARG A 66 9.66 -10.16 -7.49
N GLN A 67 10.00 -9.22 -6.60
CA GLN A 67 10.17 -9.49 -5.18
C GLN A 67 8.88 -9.99 -4.54
N ILE A 68 7.72 -9.39 -4.88
CA ILE A 68 6.39 -9.85 -4.44
C ILE A 68 6.13 -11.29 -4.90
N ARG A 69 6.39 -11.59 -6.18
CA ARG A 69 6.27 -12.96 -6.71
C ARG A 69 7.12 -13.93 -5.93
N ASP A 70 8.42 -13.62 -5.74
CA ASP A 70 9.36 -14.49 -5.06
C ASP A 70 8.96 -14.75 -3.61
N ALA A 71 8.52 -13.70 -2.91
CA ALA A 71 8.03 -13.83 -1.54
C ALA A 71 6.77 -14.72 -1.45
N ILE A 72 5.80 -14.54 -2.35
CA ILE A 72 4.60 -15.38 -2.39
C ILE A 72 4.95 -16.84 -2.73
N MET A 73 5.85 -17.05 -3.68
CA MET A 73 6.25 -18.40 -4.08
C MET A 73 7.06 -19.14 -3.01
N ALA A 74 7.83 -18.41 -2.19
CA ALA A 74 8.56 -18.96 -1.06
C ALA A 74 7.67 -19.39 0.11
N MET A 75 6.41 -18.90 0.18
CA MET A 75 5.48 -19.35 1.22
C MET A 75 5.09 -20.81 1.01
N PRO A 76 4.88 -21.59 2.09
CA PRO A 76 4.37 -22.94 1.96
C PRO A 76 3.09 -23.01 1.12
N ALA A 77 3.02 -23.93 0.19
CA ALA A 77 1.81 -24.18 -0.57
C ALA A 77 0.84 -25.01 0.30
N GLU A 78 -0.32 -24.44 0.56
CA GLU A 78 -1.41 -25.16 1.22
C GLU A 78 -2.47 -25.47 0.16
N PRO A 79 -2.58 -26.70 -0.33
CA PRO A 79 -3.44 -27.04 -1.47
C PRO A 79 -4.94 -26.72 -1.28
N ALA A 80 -5.40 -26.66 -0.02
CA ALA A 80 -6.77 -26.30 0.35
C ALA A 80 -6.79 -25.13 1.36
N GLY A 81 -5.68 -24.42 1.53
CA GLY A 81 -5.55 -23.33 2.50
C GLY A 81 -6.15 -22.01 2.01
N PRO A 82 -6.39 -21.08 2.93
CA PRO A 82 -6.90 -19.77 2.60
C PRO A 82 -5.91 -19.01 1.72
N ARG A 83 -6.40 -18.45 0.63
CA ARG A 83 -5.61 -17.62 -0.28
C ARG A 83 -5.30 -16.25 0.34
N LEU A 84 -4.30 -15.58 -0.19
CA LEU A 84 -3.83 -14.28 0.28
C LEU A 84 -4.75 -13.15 -0.20
N VAL A 85 -5.05 -12.22 0.67
CA VAL A 85 -5.52 -10.87 0.31
C VAL A 85 -4.30 -9.96 0.29
N LEU A 86 -3.92 -9.45 -0.88
CA LEU A 86 -2.80 -8.55 -1.05
C LEU A 86 -3.28 -7.11 -0.91
N ILE A 87 -2.72 -6.36 0.01
CA ILE A 87 -3.07 -4.96 0.26
C ILE A 87 -1.86 -4.09 -0.07
N GLY A 88 -1.99 -3.25 -1.07
CA GLY A 88 -0.97 -2.30 -1.48
C GLY A 88 -1.32 -0.88 -1.06
N TYR A 89 -0.45 -0.28 -0.25
CA TYR A 89 -0.53 1.13 0.07
C TYR A 89 0.38 1.94 -0.87
N SER A 90 -0.09 3.10 -1.32
CA SER A 90 0.70 4.02 -2.16
C SER A 90 1.26 3.29 -3.40
N LYS A 91 2.57 3.34 -3.64
CA LYS A 91 3.24 2.60 -4.71
C LYS A 91 3.08 1.07 -4.60
N GLY A 92 2.84 0.52 -3.40
CA GLY A 92 2.59 -0.91 -3.24
C GLY A 92 1.39 -1.43 -4.04
N ALA A 93 0.39 -0.59 -4.33
CA ALA A 93 -0.75 -0.98 -5.16
C ALA A 93 -0.33 -1.28 -6.61
N PRO A 94 0.33 -0.38 -7.36
CA PRO A 94 0.83 -0.71 -8.68
C PRO A 94 1.89 -1.82 -8.69
N ASP A 95 2.70 -1.98 -7.64
CA ASP A 95 3.65 -3.11 -7.53
C ASP A 95 2.91 -4.46 -7.51
N ILE A 96 1.82 -4.56 -6.73
CA ILE A 96 0.97 -5.76 -6.70
C ILE A 96 0.28 -5.98 -8.05
N LEU A 97 -0.27 -4.93 -8.66
CA LEU A 97 -0.94 -5.05 -9.96
C LEU A 97 0.01 -5.59 -11.04
N GLU A 98 1.23 -5.06 -11.08
CA GLU A 98 2.28 -5.59 -11.95
C GLU A 98 2.56 -7.07 -11.64
N ALA A 99 2.68 -7.43 -10.35
CA ALA A 99 2.98 -8.80 -9.96
C ALA A 99 1.90 -9.79 -10.40
N VAL A 100 0.61 -9.49 -10.17
CA VAL A 100 -0.49 -10.41 -10.53
C VAL A 100 -0.74 -10.46 -12.04
N VAL A 101 -0.39 -9.41 -12.78
CA VAL A 101 -0.49 -9.41 -14.25
C VAL A 101 0.67 -10.17 -14.87
N ARG A 102 1.89 -9.85 -14.48
CA ARG A 102 3.12 -10.40 -15.08
C ARG A 102 3.41 -11.85 -14.70
N TYR A 103 2.99 -12.28 -13.50
CA TYR A 103 3.33 -13.59 -12.91
C TYR A 103 2.08 -14.44 -12.64
N PRO A 104 1.52 -15.12 -13.66
CA PRO A 104 0.32 -15.95 -13.50
C PRO A 104 0.43 -17.04 -12.43
N GLU A 105 1.66 -17.52 -12.18
CA GLU A 105 1.93 -18.58 -11.20
C GLU A 105 1.55 -18.22 -9.75
N ILE A 106 1.47 -16.93 -9.40
CA ILE A 106 1.06 -16.54 -8.05
C ILE A 106 -0.46 -16.42 -7.91
N ARG A 107 -1.21 -16.33 -9.00
CA ARG A 107 -2.65 -16.01 -8.96
C ARG A 107 -3.44 -17.05 -8.18
N GLY A 108 -3.09 -18.33 -8.29
CA GLY A 108 -3.72 -19.40 -7.53
C GLY A 108 -3.61 -19.27 -6.01
N ARG A 109 -2.62 -18.47 -5.52
CA ARG A 109 -2.41 -18.19 -4.10
C ARG A 109 -3.07 -16.89 -3.64
N VAL A 110 -3.58 -16.07 -4.56
CA VAL A 110 -4.19 -14.76 -4.29
C VAL A 110 -5.70 -14.86 -4.43
N ALA A 111 -6.43 -14.41 -3.43
CA ALA A 111 -7.88 -14.30 -3.45
C ALA A 111 -8.34 -12.93 -3.95
N ALA A 112 -7.64 -11.89 -3.49
CA ALA A 112 -8.02 -10.51 -3.76
C ALA A 112 -6.82 -9.56 -3.71
N VAL A 113 -6.97 -8.43 -4.39
CA VAL A 113 -6.03 -7.31 -4.36
C VAL A 113 -6.78 -6.06 -3.90
N VAL A 114 -6.22 -5.36 -2.93
CA VAL A 114 -6.76 -4.11 -2.39
C VAL A 114 -5.78 -2.98 -2.62
N SER A 115 -6.21 -1.92 -3.25
CA SER A 115 -5.53 -0.62 -3.28
C SER A 115 -5.98 0.19 -2.06
N ALA A 116 -5.07 0.58 -1.19
CA ALA A 116 -5.33 1.48 -0.08
C ALA A 116 -4.51 2.77 -0.29
N ALA A 117 -5.17 3.88 -0.62
CA ALA A 117 -4.52 5.12 -1.06
C ALA A 117 -3.46 4.86 -2.15
N GLY A 118 -3.72 3.92 -3.06
CA GLY A 118 -2.72 3.42 -3.99
C GLY A 118 -2.48 4.36 -5.16
N ALA A 119 -1.23 4.53 -5.58
CA ALA A 119 -0.88 5.29 -6.78
C ALA A 119 -1.10 4.44 -8.05
N VAL A 120 -2.32 3.92 -8.24
CA VAL A 120 -2.67 2.97 -9.32
C VAL A 120 -2.40 3.57 -10.70
N ARG A 121 -2.84 4.82 -10.91
CA ARG A 121 -2.59 5.60 -12.13
C ARG A 121 -1.41 6.56 -11.99
N GLY A 122 -0.61 6.39 -10.93
CA GLY A 122 0.54 7.24 -10.64
C GLY A 122 0.19 8.46 -9.80
N SER A 123 1.13 9.38 -9.74
CA SER A 123 0.98 10.68 -9.09
C SER A 123 1.53 11.78 -9.98
N ALA A 124 0.79 12.86 -10.14
CA ALA A 124 1.26 14.03 -10.89
C ALA A 124 2.53 14.65 -10.29
N LEU A 125 2.77 14.45 -8.98
CA LEU A 125 4.00 14.87 -8.32
C LEU A 125 5.25 14.17 -8.87
N ALA A 126 5.09 12.99 -9.47
CA ALA A 126 6.21 12.25 -10.07
C ALA A 126 6.72 12.88 -11.37
N ASN A 127 5.97 13.79 -11.99
CA ASN A 127 6.41 14.49 -13.19
C ASN A 127 7.52 15.53 -12.90
N ASP A 128 7.43 16.17 -11.73
CA ASP A 128 8.32 17.28 -11.33
C ASP A 128 9.40 16.82 -10.33
N ALA A 129 9.34 15.57 -9.88
CA ALA A 129 10.30 15.05 -8.91
C ALA A 129 11.61 14.67 -9.61
N ASP A 130 12.69 15.30 -9.19
CA ASP A 130 14.04 14.88 -9.56
C ASP A 130 14.40 13.60 -8.78
N GLN A 131 14.99 12.63 -9.48
CA GLN A 131 15.43 11.36 -8.89
C GLN A 131 16.42 11.59 -7.74
N HIS A 132 17.20 12.68 -7.78
CA HIS A 132 18.06 13.16 -6.69
C HIS A 132 17.31 13.48 -5.40
N GLN A 133 16.06 13.92 -5.45
CA GLN A 133 15.26 14.19 -4.26
C GLN A 133 14.82 12.90 -3.56
N ALA A 134 14.57 11.84 -4.30
CA ALA A 134 14.29 10.52 -3.73
C ALA A 134 15.55 9.91 -3.07
N GLU A 135 16.73 10.11 -3.67
CA GLU A 135 18.00 9.64 -3.12
C GLU A 135 18.39 10.36 -1.82
N LEU A 136 18.11 11.67 -1.71
CA LEU A 136 18.38 12.44 -0.47
C LEU A 136 17.61 11.89 0.74
N LEU A 137 16.47 11.27 0.52
CA LEU A 137 15.68 10.63 1.58
C LEU A 137 16.32 9.33 2.11
N GLY A 138 17.04 8.61 1.24
CA GLY A 138 17.85 7.45 1.65
C GLY A 138 19.01 7.80 2.57
N HIS A 139 19.39 9.08 2.66
CA HIS A 139 20.47 9.58 3.51
C HIS A 139 19.99 10.20 4.83
N TRP A 140 18.69 10.10 5.14
CA TRP A 140 18.16 10.60 6.40
C TRP A 140 18.81 9.85 7.59
N PRO A 141 19.21 10.53 8.68
CA PRO A 141 19.79 9.86 9.83
C PRO A 141 18.86 8.77 10.38
N GLY A 142 19.32 7.52 10.35
CA GLY A 142 18.55 6.35 10.77
C GLY A 142 17.80 5.60 9.65
N ALA A 143 17.79 6.12 8.42
CA ALA A 143 17.29 5.38 7.27
C ALA A 143 18.27 4.25 6.88
N LYS A 144 17.77 3.04 6.74
CA LYS A 144 18.50 1.89 6.17
C LYS A 144 17.79 1.49 4.88
N CYS A 145 17.97 2.31 3.84
CA CYS A 145 17.39 2.02 2.54
C CYS A 145 18.43 1.40 1.62
N ASP A 146 18.12 0.27 1.05
CA ASP A 146 18.82 -0.18 -0.14
C ASP A 146 18.52 0.77 -1.29
N LYS A 147 19.54 1.11 -2.08
CA LYS A 147 19.40 2.06 -3.20
C LYS A 147 18.43 1.58 -4.27
N GLY A 148 18.10 0.27 -4.27
CA GLY A 148 17.28 -0.32 -5.30
C GLY A 148 17.83 -0.05 -6.70
N ASP A 149 16.97 -0.06 -7.71
CA ASP A 149 17.29 0.30 -9.09
C ASP A 149 17.05 1.79 -9.42
N GLY A 150 16.59 2.58 -8.45
CA GLY A 150 16.30 4.01 -8.59
C GLY A 150 15.06 4.34 -9.42
N GLY A 151 14.30 3.34 -9.88
CA GLY A 151 13.15 3.52 -10.78
C GLY A 151 11.83 3.94 -10.13
N ALA A 152 11.80 4.11 -8.81
CA ALA A 152 10.56 4.32 -8.07
C ALA A 152 9.74 5.52 -8.60
N VAL A 153 10.37 6.69 -8.70
CA VAL A 153 9.68 7.93 -9.14
C VAL A 153 9.24 7.83 -10.60
N ALA A 154 10.14 7.40 -11.49
CA ALA A 154 9.83 7.28 -12.90
C ALA A 154 8.66 6.32 -13.17
N SER A 155 8.56 5.23 -12.40
CA SER A 155 7.50 4.24 -12.54
C SER A 155 6.13 4.73 -12.05
N LEU A 156 6.08 5.83 -11.28
CA LEU A 156 4.83 6.44 -10.78
C LEU A 156 4.34 7.62 -11.63
N ARG A 157 4.99 7.94 -12.74
CA ARG A 157 4.49 8.99 -13.63
C ARG A 157 3.15 8.59 -14.23
N PRO A 158 2.17 9.52 -14.29
CA PRO A 158 0.83 9.22 -14.81
C PRO A 158 0.82 8.72 -16.25
N ASP A 159 1.71 9.24 -17.12
CA ASP A 159 1.85 8.77 -18.50
C ASP A 159 2.28 7.29 -18.56
N VAL A 160 3.26 6.89 -17.72
CA VAL A 160 3.75 5.52 -17.62
C VAL A 160 2.64 4.60 -17.08
N ARG A 161 1.96 5.00 -16.00
CA ARG A 161 0.93 4.16 -15.38
C ARG A 161 -0.30 4.01 -16.27
N ASN A 162 -0.76 5.08 -16.91
CA ASN A 162 -1.90 5.01 -17.83
C ASN A 162 -1.58 4.17 -19.07
N ALA A 163 -0.38 4.28 -19.61
CA ALA A 163 0.05 3.42 -20.72
C ALA A 163 0.08 1.95 -20.30
N TRP A 164 0.62 1.66 -19.11
CA TRP A 164 0.63 0.30 -18.56
C TRP A 164 -0.78 -0.26 -18.39
N MET A 165 -1.69 0.49 -17.76
CA MET A 165 -3.08 0.05 -17.53
C MET A 165 -3.82 -0.22 -18.85
N ALA A 166 -3.56 0.55 -19.90
CA ALA A 166 -4.17 0.36 -21.21
C ALA A 166 -3.71 -0.93 -21.90
N GLN A 167 -2.48 -1.38 -21.64
CA GLN A 167 -1.86 -2.54 -22.31
C GLN A 167 -1.97 -3.83 -21.49
N ASN A 168 -2.30 -3.76 -20.21
CA ASN A 168 -2.24 -4.87 -19.29
C ASN A 168 -3.60 -5.09 -18.61
N PRO A 169 -4.49 -5.89 -19.22
CA PRO A 169 -5.78 -6.21 -18.62
C PRO A 169 -5.58 -6.97 -17.30
N LEU A 170 -6.37 -6.61 -16.32
CA LEU A 170 -6.32 -7.27 -15.02
C LEU A 170 -6.88 -8.69 -15.09
N PRO A 171 -6.29 -9.66 -14.37
CA PRO A 171 -6.76 -11.04 -14.34
C PRO A 171 -8.21 -11.14 -13.86
N PRO A 172 -9.16 -11.64 -14.68
CA PRO A 172 -10.58 -11.68 -14.34
C PRO A 172 -10.92 -12.66 -13.20
N GLU A 173 -10.02 -13.60 -12.94
CA GLU A 173 -10.15 -14.58 -11.85
C GLU A 173 -9.86 -13.99 -10.46
N LEU A 174 -9.22 -12.82 -10.39
CA LEU A 174 -8.94 -12.12 -9.13
C LEU A 174 -10.01 -11.08 -8.83
N ARG A 175 -10.17 -10.78 -7.54
CA ARG A 175 -11.03 -9.69 -7.07
C ARG A 175 -10.21 -8.47 -6.72
N PHE A 176 -10.70 -7.31 -7.13
CA PHE A 176 -10.03 -6.04 -6.92
C PHE A 176 -10.92 -5.10 -6.12
N TYR A 177 -10.30 -4.44 -5.14
CA TYR A 177 -10.96 -3.48 -4.26
C TYR A 177 -10.13 -2.20 -4.17
N SER A 178 -10.80 -1.08 -3.93
CA SER A 178 -10.15 0.22 -3.73
C SER A 178 -10.67 0.90 -2.49
N LEU A 179 -9.77 1.30 -1.61
CA LEU A 179 -10.03 2.13 -0.44
C LEU A 179 -9.31 3.47 -0.68
N VAL A 180 -10.09 4.53 -0.87
CA VAL A 180 -9.61 5.82 -1.35
C VAL A 180 -9.48 6.79 -0.20
N THR A 181 -8.42 7.60 -0.19
CA THR A 181 -8.25 8.69 0.76
C THR A 181 -8.74 10.01 0.15
N LEU A 182 -9.65 10.66 0.87
CA LEU A 182 -10.23 11.94 0.46
C LEU A 182 -10.43 12.84 1.69
N PRO A 183 -9.34 13.41 2.20
CA PRO A 183 -9.40 14.24 3.39
C PRO A 183 -10.11 15.57 3.14
N THR A 184 -10.77 16.09 4.17
CA THR A 184 -11.08 17.51 4.22
C THR A 184 -9.79 18.32 4.45
N PRO A 185 -9.71 19.60 4.05
CA PRO A 185 -8.49 20.40 4.20
C PRO A 185 -7.89 20.42 5.61
N GLU A 186 -8.74 20.32 6.63
CA GLU A 186 -8.35 20.32 8.05
C GLU A 186 -7.66 19.01 8.47
N ARG A 187 -7.84 17.94 7.68
CA ARG A 187 -7.24 16.62 7.91
C ARG A 187 -5.91 16.43 7.15
N ILE A 188 -5.38 17.50 6.59
CA ILE A 188 -4.07 17.49 5.91
C ILE A 188 -2.98 17.87 6.90
N SER A 189 -2.03 16.97 7.12
CA SER A 189 -0.84 17.23 7.95
C SER A 189 0.04 18.33 7.35
N ARG A 190 0.62 19.16 8.21
CA ARG A 190 1.39 20.36 7.81
C ARG A 190 2.51 20.05 6.84
N ILE A 191 3.23 18.95 7.07
CA ILE A 191 4.40 18.59 6.26
C ILE A 191 4.04 18.30 4.80
N ILE A 192 2.82 17.80 4.52
CA ILE A 192 2.34 17.47 3.17
C ILE A 192 1.33 18.49 2.61
N SER A 193 1.13 19.61 3.31
CA SER A 193 0.19 20.65 2.89
C SER A 193 0.59 21.34 1.58
N LYS A 194 1.90 21.39 1.26
CA LYS A 194 2.38 21.94 -0.01
C LYS A 194 1.95 21.06 -1.18
N SER A 195 2.21 19.78 -1.12
CA SER A 195 1.83 18.82 -2.17
C SER A 195 0.31 18.73 -2.34
N TYR A 196 -0.47 18.82 -1.24
CA TYR A 196 -1.93 18.95 -1.32
C TYR A 196 -2.37 20.13 -2.19
N LYS A 197 -1.75 21.31 -1.99
CA LYS A 197 -2.05 22.51 -2.78
C LYS A 197 -1.57 22.40 -4.22
N ASP A 198 -0.42 21.77 -4.45
CA ASP A 198 0.12 21.58 -5.80
C ASP A 198 -0.76 20.64 -6.62
N LEU A 199 -1.17 19.50 -6.06
CA LEU A 199 -2.15 18.61 -6.68
C LEU A 199 -3.53 19.26 -6.82
N GLY A 200 -3.92 20.12 -5.87
CA GLY A 200 -5.17 20.85 -5.89
C GLY A 200 -5.34 21.81 -7.08
N ARG A 201 -4.27 22.14 -7.79
CA ARG A 201 -4.32 22.87 -9.06
C ARG A 201 -4.81 22.02 -10.23
N ILE A 202 -4.70 20.70 -10.09
CA ILE A 202 -5.16 19.71 -11.07
C ILE A 202 -6.55 19.23 -10.67
N ASP A 203 -6.67 18.69 -9.44
CA ASP A 203 -7.93 18.30 -8.82
C ASP A 203 -7.82 18.50 -7.30
N TRP A 204 -8.76 19.26 -6.72
CA TRP A 204 -8.78 19.50 -5.26
C TRP A 204 -9.04 18.23 -4.45
N ARG A 205 -9.60 17.20 -5.08
CA ARG A 205 -9.86 15.89 -4.48
C ARG A 205 -8.60 15.05 -4.51
N ASN A 206 -7.71 15.28 -3.56
CA ASN A 206 -6.46 14.53 -3.42
C ASN A 206 -6.11 14.36 -1.94
N ASP A 207 -5.25 13.41 -1.66
CA ASP A 207 -4.81 13.08 -0.31
C ASP A 207 -3.42 13.66 0.04
N SER A 208 -2.91 14.56 -0.74
CA SER A 208 -1.57 15.18 -0.73
C SER A 208 -0.50 14.43 -1.53
N GLN A 209 -0.72 13.21 -1.95
CA GLN A 209 0.22 12.42 -2.77
C GLN A 209 -0.42 11.93 -4.07
N VAL A 210 -1.69 11.59 -4.03
CA VAL A 210 -2.42 11.02 -5.16
C VAL A 210 -3.77 11.73 -5.32
N ILE A 211 -4.23 11.90 -6.54
CA ILE A 211 -5.58 12.35 -6.84
C ILE A 211 -6.54 11.16 -6.64
N TYR A 212 -7.69 11.39 -6.01
CA TYR A 212 -8.61 10.32 -5.61
C TYR A 212 -8.98 9.33 -6.72
N SER A 213 -9.12 9.81 -7.97
CA SER A 213 -9.43 8.96 -9.12
C SER A 213 -8.28 8.05 -9.51
N ASP A 214 -7.05 8.45 -9.20
CA ASP A 214 -5.84 7.72 -9.53
C ASP A 214 -5.49 6.64 -8.48
N GLU A 215 -6.19 6.67 -7.33
CA GLU A 215 -6.11 5.61 -6.31
C GLU A 215 -6.93 4.36 -6.66
N MET A 216 -7.90 4.50 -7.56
CA MET A 216 -8.86 3.43 -7.87
C MET A 216 -8.33 2.46 -8.93
N ILE A 217 -8.41 1.18 -8.63
CA ILE A 217 -8.21 0.11 -9.62
C ILE A 217 -9.43 0.10 -10.55
N PRO A 218 -9.26 0.18 -11.88
CA PRO A 218 -10.37 0.12 -12.81
C PRO A 218 -11.20 -1.16 -12.66
N GLY A 219 -12.52 -1.00 -12.54
CA GLY A 219 -13.44 -2.13 -12.36
C GLY A 219 -13.43 -2.77 -10.97
N SER A 220 -12.71 -2.21 -10.00
CA SER A 220 -12.72 -2.70 -8.62
C SER A 220 -14.01 -2.33 -7.87
N THR A 221 -14.29 -3.07 -6.80
CA THR A 221 -15.27 -2.66 -5.80
C THR A 221 -14.70 -1.52 -4.95
N LEU A 222 -15.36 -0.37 -4.94
CA LEU A 222 -15.00 0.75 -4.07
C LEU A 222 -15.47 0.43 -2.64
N LEU A 223 -14.51 0.33 -1.70
CA LEU A 223 -14.79 0.08 -0.28
C LEU A 223 -15.27 1.33 0.44
N GLY A 224 -14.80 2.50 0.00
CA GLY A 224 -15.22 3.78 0.55
C GLY A 224 -14.16 4.86 0.44
N PHE A 225 -14.51 6.03 1.01
CA PHE A 225 -13.62 7.17 1.11
C PHE A 225 -13.25 7.42 2.57
N LEU A 226 -11.96 7.59 2.83
CA LEU A 226 -11.43 7.86 4.16
C LEU A 226 -11.13 9.35 4.31
N ASN A 227 -11.67 9.99 5.35
CA ASN A 227 -11.29 11.37 5.70
C ASN A 227 -9.94 11.39 6.42
N ALA A 228 -8.89 11.08 5.68
CA ALA A 228 -7.52 10.98 6.16
C ALA A 228 -6.56 11.38 5.05
N ASP A 229 -5.46 12.05 5.39
CA ASP A 229 -4.39 12.28 4.43
C ASP A 229 -3.62 10.99 4.11
N HIS A 230 -2.78 11.06 3.10
CA HIS A 230 -2.04 9.90 2.61
C HIS A 230 -1.28 9.14 3.71
N TRP A 231 -0.62 9.85 4.65
CA TRP A 231 0.18 9.23 5.70
C TRP A 231 -0.64 8.70 6.87
N ALA A 232 -1.80 9.29 7.13
CA ALA A 232 -2.59 8.96 8.30
C ALA A 232 -3.02 7.49 8.35
N ILE A 233 -3.27 6.86 7.20
CA ILE A 233 -3.77 5.48 7.14
C ILE A 233 -2.70 4.40 7.26
N ALA A 234 -1.42 4.73 7.03
CA ALA A 234 -0.36 3.73 6.99
C ALA A 234 0.78 3.97 7.98
N VAL A 235 1.07 5.22 8.31
CA VAL A 235 2.28 5.60 9.07
C VAL A 235 1.91 6.02 10.50
N PRO A 236 2.18 5.20 11.55
CA PRO A 236 1.73 5.46 12.93
C PRO A 236 2.66 6.43 13.70
N LEU A 237 3.00 7.59 13.12
CA LEU A 237 3.90 8.57 13.74
C LEU A 237 3.42 9.11 15.09
N ASN A 238 2.10 9.19 15.30
CA ASN A 238 1.54 9.61 16.57
C ASN A 238 1.91 8.70 17.74
N ARG A 239 2.22 7.44 17.48
CA ARG A 239 2.65 6.45 18.48
C ARG A 239 4.16 6.39 18.63
N SER A 240 4.87 6.31 17.50
CA SER A 240 6.33 6.15 17.48
C SER A 240 7.07 7.44 17.81
N HIS A 241 6.56 8.58 17.33
CA HIS A 241 7.21 9.89 17.45
C HIS A 241 6.21 11.01 17.79
N PRO A 242 5.63 11.02 19.00
CA PRO A 242 4.57 11.96 19.36
C PRO A 242 4.93 13.44 19.21
N ALA A 243 6.20 13.79 19.41
CA ALA A 243 6.66 15.18 19.23
C ALA A 243 6.65 15.62 17.76
N ILE A 244 7.11 14.74 16.85
CA ILE A 244 7.07 14.96 15.39
C ILE A 244 5.63 14.99 14.93
N SER A 245 4.82 14.06 15.42
CA SER A 245 3.40 14.00 15.07
C SER A 245 2.70 15.31 15.42
N ARG A 246 2.86 15.83 16.63
CA ARG A 246 2.22 17.10 17.04
C ARG A 246 2.66 18.32 16.24
N SER A 247 3.85 18.31 15.66
CA SER A 247 4.41 19.49 14.99
C SER A 247 4.29 19.47 13.47
N LEU A 248 4.46 18.31 12.86
CA LEU A 248 4.58 18.15 11.40
C LEU A 248 3.52 17.23 10.79
N VAL A 249 3.18 16.14 11.49
CA VAL A 249 2.22 15.13 11.02
C VAL A 249 1.03 15.12 11.97
N ASP A 250 0.43 16.28 12.12
CA ASP A 250 -0.55 16.59 13.17
C ASP A 250 -1.93 15.98 12.94
N GLN A 251 -2.19 15.39 11.79
CA GLN A 251 -3.44 14.67 11.48
C GLN A 251 -3.27 13.13 11.48
N ASN A 252 -2.38 12.61 12.32
CA ASN A 252 -1.95 11.20 12.29
C ASN A 252 -2.64 10.30 13.34
N ASP A 253 -3.83 10.64 13.80
CA ASP A 253 -4.61 9.93 14.83
C ASP A 253 -5.64 8.93 14.24
N TYR A 254 -5.31 8.28 13.14
CA TYR A 254 -6.23 7.41 12.41
C TYR A 254 -6.33 5.99 13.04
N PRO A 255 -7.53 5.37 13.10
CA PRO A 255 -7.74 4.04 13.69
C PRO A 255 -7.37 2.90 12.70
N ARG A 256 -6.10 2.79 12.37
CA ARG A 256 -5.56 1.88 11.32
C ARG A 256 -5.91 0.42 11.53
N GLU A 257 -5.86 -0.04 12.77
CA GLU A 257 -6.16 -1.44 13.11
C GLU A 257 -7.62 -1.78 12.86
N ALA A 258 -8.53 -0.89 13.25
CA ALA A 258 -9.97 -1.08 13.00
C ALA A 258 -10.28 -0.98 11.49
N MET A 259 -9.60 -0.09 10.77
CA MET A 259 -9.70 0.01 9.32
C MET A 259 -9.26 -1.29 8.64
N LEU A 260 -8.11 -1.84 9.03
CA LEU A 260 -7.60 -3.10 8.47
C LEU A 260 -8.54 -4.28 8.77
N GLU A 261 -9.05 -4.36 10.00
CA GLU A 261 -10.04 -5.36 10.39
C GLU A 261 -11.32 -5.26 9.52
N ALA A 262 -11.89 -4.06 9.41
CA ALA A 262 -13.10 -3.82 8.63
C ALA A 262 -12.90 -4.18 7.15
N LEU A 263 -11.74 -3.82 6.59
CA LEU A 263 -11.37 -4.15 5.22
C LEU A 263 -11.31 -5.67 5.02
N LEU A 264 -10.61 -6.39 5.90
CA LEU A 264 -10.43 -7.85 5.77
C LEU A 264 -11.77 -8.58 5.90
N ARG A 265 -12.61 -8.19 6.85
CA ARG A 265 -13.95 -8.77 7.02
C ARG A 265 -14.82 -8.55 5.81
N PHE A 266 -14.87 -7.32 5.27
CA PHE A 266 -15.65 -7.03 4.09
C PHE A 266 -15.20 -7.87 2.88
N VAL A 267 -13.88 -7.93 2.64
CA VAL A 267 -13.32 -8.70 1.51
C VAL A 267 -13.67 -10.18 1.67
N GLU A 268 -13.56 -10.74 2.88
CA GLU A 268 -13.91 -12.13 3.14
C GLU A 268 -15.40 -12.39 2.88
N GLU A 269 -16.30 -11.56 3.43
CA GLU A 269 -17.75 -11.68 3.24
C GLU A 269 -18.15 -11.60 1.76
N ASP A 270 -17.53 -10.68 0.98
CA ASP A 270 -17.81 -10.56 -0.46
C ASP A 270 -17.29 -11.78 -1.24
N LEU A 271 -16.13 -12.32 -0.88
CA LEU A 271 -15.58 -13.53 -1.50
C LEU A 271 -16.45 -14.75 -1.19
N ASP A 272 -16.90 -14.92 0.05
CA ASP A 272 -17.75 -16.04 0.47
C ASP A 272 -19.13 -15.96 -0.19
N ALA A 273 -19.74 -14.77 -0.23
CA ALA A 273 -21.03 -14.57 -0.90
C ALA A 273 -20.98 -14.96 -2.38
N ARG A 274 -19.88 -14.68 -3.07
CA ARG A 274 -19.70 -15.00 -4.50
C ARG A 274 -19.34 -16.46 -4.75
N ALA A 275 -18.80 -17.18 -3.78
CA ALA A 275 -18.50 -18.60 -3.88
C ALA A 275 -19.79 -19.47 -3.82
N LEU A 276 -20.90 -18.88 -3.38
CA LEU A 276 -22.21 -19.52 -3.29
C LEU A 276 -23.04 -19.40 -4.58
N HIS A 277 -22.57 -18.63 -5.55
CA HIS A 277 -23.21 -18.39 -6.85
C HIS A 277 -22.34 -18.86 -8.01
#